data_f0db149a39c8b584670278a596a13d72
#
_entry.id   f0db149a39c8b584670278a596a13d72
#
_cell.length_a   1.000
_cell.length_b   1.000
_cell.length_c   1.000
_cell.angle_alpha   90.00
_cell.angle_beta   90.00
_cell.angle_gamma   90.00
#
_symmetry.space_group_name_H-M   'P 1'
#
loop_
_entity.id
_entity.type
_entity.pdbx_description
1 polymer ?
#
loop_
_entity_poly.entity_id
_entity_poly.type
_entity_poly.pdbx_seq_one_letter_code
_entity_poly.pdbx_strand_id
1 'polypeptide(L)'
;MRGSSITLEDYTLEEGLRIFRDAGFDTIEMWRPQLRRCKTDELRKKFVAYAKGMGILMGGLNVVGEDYYQPFGTDQQLEQTLTNLMADADFALSLGTRDVLIWEGVAPKGTTEAHWMSQLLPRLIELFRTATNALRSKGVRFLVEPHPFTVGMSDQFLIKLCDALDPGQFGITFDFCHYGVGRPNDYLEAIPALGHRIRNIHFSDTDQKTSELHFPPGAGRLQIQAMLEAFRGIHYDGTLALDLYAYPTPVQALPLGAARVREACEFLGLPY
;
A
#
# COMPACT_ATOMS: atom_id res chain seq x y z
N MET A 1 -10.62 3.24 -12.27
CA MET A 1 -9.93 2.05 -11.69
C MET A 1 -8.53 2.44 -11.24
N ARG A 2 -8.07 1.88 -10.12
CA ARG A 2 -6.75 2.17 -9.54
C ARG A 2 -5.77 1.03 -9.82
N GLY A 3 -4.52 1.35 -10.17
CA GLY A 3 -3.40 0.40 -10.29
C GLY A 3 -2.17 0.88 -9.56
N SER A 4 -1.27 -0.03 -9.22
CA SER A 4 0.03 0.25 -8.60
C SER A 4 1.11 0.32 -9.68
N SER A 5 1.86 1.42 -9.73
CA SER A 5 2.88 1.64 -10.77
C SER A 5 4.06 0.67 -10.69
N ILE A 6 4.28 0.03 -9.52
CA ILE A 6 5.30 -1.01 -9.35
C ILE A 6 5.08 -2.20 -10.29
N THR A 7 3.82 -2.47 -10.69
CA THR A 7 3.46 -3.47 -11.72
C THR A 7 4.26 -3.30 -13.01
N LEU A 8 4.65 -2.07 -13.34
CA LEU A 8 5.39 -1.72 -14.56
C LEU A 8 6.74 -1.06 -14.23
N GLU A 9 7.45 -1.58 -13.21
CA GLU A 9 8.70 -1.00 -12.71
C GLU A 9 9.81 -0.94 -13.77
N ASP A 10 9.83 -1.86 -14.72
CA ASP A 10 10.80 -1.94 -15.81
C ASP A 10 10.53 -0.95 -16.96
N TYR A 11 9.38 -0.25 -16.94
CA TYR A 11 8.98 0.71 -17.97
C TYR A 11 9.32 2.14 -17.55
N THR A 12 9.44 3.03 -18.53
CA THR A 12 9.49 4.46 -18.21
C THR A 12 8.13 4.91 -17.65
N LEU A 13 8.15 6.01 -16.86
CA LEU A 13 6.91 6.55 -16.28
C LEU A 13 5.85 6.82 -17.35
N GLU A 14 6.25 7.40 -18.47
CA GLU A 14 5.37 7.77 -19.57
C GLU A 14 4.81 6.54 -20.30
N GLU A 15 5.61 5.49 -20.47
CA GLU A 15 5.16 4.21 -21.04
C GLU A 15 4.20 3.51 -20.09
N GLY A 16 4.55 3.41 -18.81
CA GLY A 16 3.72 2.80 -17.78
C GLY A 16 2.34 3.47 -17.69
N LEU A 17 2.29 4.80 -17.67
CA LEU A 17 1.00 5.52 -17.65
C LEU A 17 0.17 5.24 -18.92
N ARG A 18 0.80 5.18 -20.11
CA ARG A 18 0.07 4.83 -21.35
C ARG A 18 -0.50 3.42 -21.30
N ILE A 19 0.30 2.45 -20.85
CA ILE A 19 -0.11 1.05 -20.71
C ILE A 19 -1.30 0.94 -19.75
N PHE A 20 -1.23 1.59 -18.57
CA PHE A 20 -2.33 1.60 -17.62
C PHE A 20 -3.60 2.24 -18.21
N ARG A 21 -3.47 3.41 -18.82
CA ARG A 21 -4.61 4.08 -19.47
C ARG A 21 -5.26 3.18 -20.52
N ASP A 22 -4.46 2.55 -21.38
CA ASP A 22 -4.95 1.70 -22.47
C ASP A 22 -5.63 0.42 -21.93
N ALA A 23 -5.25 -0.02 -20.71
CA ALA A 23 -5.92 -1.07 -19.96
C ALA A 23 -7.18 -0.58 -19.19
N GLY A 24 -7.47 0.73 -19.21
CA GLY A 24 -8.66 1.34 -18.62
C GLY A 24 -8.49 1.84 -17.18
N PHE A 25 -7.25 2.00 -16.70
CA PHE A 25 -6.96 2.61 -15.41
C PHE A 25 -6.90 4.14 -15.55
N ASP A 26 -7.46 4.84 -14.56
CA ASP A 26 -7.53 6.30 -14.48
C ASP A 26 -6.91 6.86 -13.19
N THR A 27 -6.50 5.98 -12.30
CA THR A 27 -5.87 6.36 -11.03
C THR A 27 -4.67 5.44 -10.77
N ILE A 28 -3.52 6.01 -10.42
CA ILE A 28 -2.29 5.23 -10.21
C ILE A 28 -1.67 5.57 -8.85
N GLU A 29 -1.35 4.54 -8.08
CA GLU A 29 -0.45 4.62 -6.94
C GLU A 29 0.98 4.63 -7.45
N MET A 30 1.72 5.69 -7.15
CA MET A 30 3.07 5.88 -7.68
C MET A 30 4.11 5.30 -6.74
N TRP A 31 4.90 4.36 -7.22
CA TRP A 31 6.04 3.84 -6.48
C TRP A 31 7.20 4.85 -6.48
N ARG A 32 7.66 5.21 -5.28
CA ARG A 32 8.64 6.28 -5.03
C ARG A 32 9.94 6.14 -5.85
N PRO A 33 10.55 4.95 -5.99
CA PRO A 33 11.76 4.77 -6.79
C PRO A 33 11.60 5.16 -8.26
N GLN A 34 10.47 4.91 -8.89
CA GLN A 34 10.21 5.32 -10.28
C GLN A 34 10.21 6.85 -10.44
N LEU A 35 9.84 7.58 -9.37
CA LEU A 35 9.80 9.04 -9.36
C LEU A 35 11.17 9.70 -9.09
N ARG A 36 12.26 8.94 -8.98
CA ARG A 36 13.61 9.48 -8.75
C ARG A 36 14.07 10.51 -9.80
N ARG A 37 13.48 10.50 -10.99
CA ARG A 37 13.72 11.49 -12.03
C ARG A 37 13.00 12.81 -11.78
N CYS A 38 11.92 12.82 -11.00
CA CYS A 38 11.14 14.02 -10.64
C CYS A 38 11.74 14.76 -9.44
N LYS A 39 13.03 15.12 -9.52
CA LYS A 39 13.81 15.67 -8.39
C LYS A 39 13.38 17.07 -7.97
N THR A 40 12.77 17.86 -8.85
CA THR A 40 12.36 19.23 -8.58
C THR A 40 10.84 19.36 -8.63
N ASP A 41 10.29 20.37 -7.95
CA ASP A 41 8.86 20.69 -7.98
C ASP A 41 8.36 20.94 -9.41
N GLU A 42 9.20 21.57 -10.24
CA GLU A 42 8.86 21.79 -11.65
C GLU A 42 8.69 20.49 -12.43
N LEU A 43 9.61 19.53 -12.25
CA LEU A 43 9.52 18.21 -12.90
C LEU A 43 8.30 17.43 -12.40
N ARG A 44 7.99 17.52 -11.09
CA ARG A 44 6.78 16.91 -10.52
C ARG A 44 5.51 17.52 -11.13
N LYS A 45 5.42 18.84 -11.21
CA LYS A 45 4.28 19.53 -11.83
C LYS A 45 4.13 19.14 -13.31
N LYS A 46 5.21 19.05 -14.06
CA LYS A 46 5.19 18.61 -15.46
C LYS A 46 4.68 17.15 -15.58
N PHE A 47 5.16 16.26 -14.71
CA PHE A 47 4.71 14.86 -14.68
C PHE A 47 3.22 14.76 -14.36
N VAL A 48 2.75 15.45 -13.30
CA VAL A 48 1.33 15.46 -12.91
C VAL A 48 0.45 16.04 -14.02
N ALA A 49 0.89 17.13 -14.66
CA ALA A 49 0.17 17.72 -15.79
C ALA A 49 0.09 16.75 -16.99
N TYR A 50 1.18 16.02 -17.27
CA TYR A 50 1.20 14.99 -18.31
C TYR A 50 0.21 13.85 -17.99
N ALA A 51 0.25 13.29 -16.78
CA ALA A 51 -0.67 12.25 -16.35
C ALA A 51 -2.13 12.72 -16.42
N LYS A 52 -2.42 13.92 -15.92
CA LYS A 52 -3.75 14.53 -15.99
C LYS A 52 -4.22 14.75 -17.43
N GLY A 53 -3.33 15.16 -18.34
CA GLY A 53 -3.63 15.29 -19.77
C GLY A 53 -4.01 13.96 -20.43
N MET A 54 -3.60 12.84 -19.82
CA MET A 54 -3.98 11.49 -20.24
C MET A 54 -5.23 10.97 -19.52
N GLY A 55 -5.84 11.75 -18.63
CA GLY A 55 -6.97 11.31 -17.81
C GLY A 55 -6.57 10.46 -16.58
N ILE A 56 -5.30 10.50 -16.16
CA ILE A 56 -4.80 9.72 -15.02
C ILE A 56 -4.59 10.63 -13.81
N LEU A 57 -5.08 10.20 -12.65
CA LEU A 57 -4.90 10.83 -11.34
C LEU A 57 -3.88 10.06 -10.50
N MET A 58 -3.22 10.75 -9.59
CA MET A 58 -2.34 10.13 -8.58
C MET A 58 -3.17 9.66 -7.40
N GLY A 59 -3.23 8.35 -7.18
CA GLY A 59 -4.01 7.71 -6.12
C GLY A 59 -3.29 7.63 -4.77
N GLY A 60 -1.97 7.48 -4.80
CA GLY A 60 -1.13 7.35 -3.62
C GLY A 60 0.35 7.49 -3.96
N LEU A 61 1.19 7.67 -2.94
CA LEU A 61 2.64 7.55 -3.03
C LEU A 61 3.06 6.30 -2.23
N ASN A 62 3.53 5.28 -2.92
CA ASN A 62 4.06 4.07 -2.29
C ASN A 62 5.56 4.25 -2.05
N VAL A 63 5.98 4.26 -0.78
CA VAL A 63 7.38 4.37 -0.33
C VAL A 63 7.88 3.07 0.31
N VAL A 64 7.13 1.98 0.16
CA VAL A 64 7.51 0.65 0.64
C VAL A 64 8.84 0.24 0.00
N GLY A 65 9.75 -0.33 0.80
CA GLY A 65 11.07 -0.78 0.36
C GLY A 65 12.16 0.31 0.35
N GLU A 66 11.88 1.54 0.78
CA GLU A 66 12.91 2.57 0.89
C GLU A 66 13.82 2.34 2.12
N ASP A 67 15.13 2.29 1.89
CA ASP A 67 16.15 1.95 2.90
C ASP A 67 16.21 2.91 4.10
N TYR A 68 15.73 4.14 3.94
CA TYR A 68 15.76 5.14 5.00
C TYR A 68 14.74 4.89 6.10
N TYR A 69 13.76 4.01 5.87
CA TYR A 69 12.71 3.72 6.85
C TYR A 69 13.18 2.66 7.86
N GLN A 70 13.67 3.13 8.99
CA GLN A 70 14.24 2.29 10.05
C GLN A 70 13.63 2.62 11.43
N PRO A 71 12.34 2.32 11.64
CA PRO A 71 11.62 2.72 12.86
C PRO A 71 12.14 2.02 14.11
N PHE A 72 12.79 0.87 13.96
CA PHE A 72 13.35 0.07 15.05
C PHE A 72 14.87 0.19 15.18
N GLY A 73 15.47 1.12 14.47
CA GLY A 73 16.89 1.44 14.55
C GLY A 73 17.26 2.28 15.79
N THR A 74 18.41 2.93 15.75
CA THR A 74 18.85 3.88 16.77
C THR A 74 17.92 5.11 16.81
N ASP A 75 18.02 5.92 17.86
CA ASP A 75 17.21 7.16 17.96
C ASP A 75 17.50 8.11 16.80
N GLN A 76 18.76 8.23 16.36
CA GLN A 76 19.13 9.01 15.18
C GLN A 76 18.45 8.48 13.90
N GLN A 77 18.38 7.16 13.71
CA GLN A 77 17.69 6.54 12.58
C GLN A 77 16.17 6.78 12.65
N LEU A 78 15.60 6.78 13.85
CA LEU A 78 14.18 7.11 14.05
C LEU A 78 13.87 8.57 13.68
N GLU A 79 14.71 9.51 14.12
CA GLU A 79 14.59 10.94 13.77
C GLU A 79 14.71 11.14 12.24
N GLN A 80 15.65 10.44 11.60
CA GLN A 80 15.80 10.47 10.16
C GLN A 80 14.58 9.86 9.45
N THR A 81 14.03 8.76 9.98
CA THR A 81 12.79 8.14 9.49
C THR A 81 11.63 9.15 9.53
N LEU A 82 11.45 9.86 10.67
CA LEU A 82 10.41 10.89 10.79
C LEU A 82 10.61 12.02 9.76
N THR A 83 11.84 12.50 9.62
CA THR A 83 12.19 13.55 8.66
C THR A 83 11.84 13.14 7.22
N ASN A 84 12.17 11.90 6.85
CA ASN A 84 11.88 11.37 5.52
C ASN A 84 10.38 11.13 5.30
N LEU A 85 9.64 10.65 6.32
CA LEU A 85 8.18 10.54 6.27
C LEU A 85 7.51 11.89 5.98
N MET A 86 7.99 12.95 6.64
CA MET A 86 7.48 14.31 6.41
C MET A 86 7.77 14.78 4.98
N ALA A 87 8.97 14.50 4.46
CA ALA A 87 9.34 14.83 3.09
C ALA A 87 8.51 14.05 2.05
N ASP A 88 8.23 12.78 2.29
CA ASP A 88 7.38 11.97 1.41
C ASP A 88 5.91 12.40 1.46
N ALA A 89 5.42 12.83 2.63
CA ALA A 89 4.09 13.44 2.73
C ALA A 89 4.00 14.73 1.87
N ASP A 90 4.97 15.61 1.95
CA ASP A 90 5.03 16.82 1.10
C ASP A 90 5.20 16.45 -0.38
N PHE A 91 5.94 15.39 -0.68
CA PHE A 91 6.06 14.87 -2.05
C PHE A 91 4.72 14.34 -2.58
N ALA A 92 4.00 13.53 -1.79
CA ALA A 92 2.66 13.05 -2.14
C ALA A 92 1.68 14.21 -2.44
N LEU A 93 1.67 15.23 -1.58
CA LEU A 93 0.88 16.44 -1.80
C LEU A 93 1.25 17.16 -3.10
N SER A 94 2.54 17.19 -3.46
CA SER A 94 3.00 17.78 -4.73
C SER A 94 2.55 17.00 -5.96
N LEU A 95 2.25 15.70 -5.81
CA LEU A 95 1.64 14.85 -6.84
C LEU A 95 0.11 15.00 -6.89
N GLY A 96 -0.50 15.64 -5.90
CA GLY A 96 -1.96 15.80 -5.81
C GLY A 96 -2.66 14.67 -5.07
N THR A 97 -1.94 13.80 -4.37
CA THR A 97 -2.48 12.76 -3.50
C THR A 97 -2.21 13.05 -2.02
N ARG A 98 -2.94 12.38 -1.13
CA ARG A 98 -2.77 12.47 0.33
C ARG A 98 -2.40 11.14 0.97
N ASP A 99 -2.43 10.06 0.22
CA ASP A 99 -2.11 8.72 0.71
C ASP A 99 -0.62 8.42 0.52
N VAL A 100 0.04 8.04 1.62
CA VAL A 100 1.42 7.58 1.65
C VAL A 100 1.42 6.15 2.18
N LEU A 101 1.75 5.20 1.30
CA LEU A 101 1.84 3.79 1.63
C LEU A 101 3.26 3.51 2.14
N ILE A 102 3.36 2.81 3.26
CA ILE A 102 4.63 2.56 3.96
C ILE A 102 4.57 1.25 4.73
N TRP A 103 5.72 0.74 5.16
CA TRP A 103 5.78 -0.36 6.11
C TRP A 103 5.56 0.11 7.56
N GLU A 104 5.09 -0.81 8.40
CA GLU A 104 5.12 -0.63 9.85
C GLU A 104 6.49 -1.01 10.44
N GLY A 105 7.28 -1.80 9.74
CA GLY A 105 8.67 -2.11 10.07
C GLY A 105 8.98 -3.61 10.08
N VAL A 106 10.19 -3.92 9.62
CA VAL A 106 10.71 -5.30 9.59
C VAL A 106 10.91 -5.82 11.00
N ALA A 107 10.42 -7.03 11.27
CA ALA A 107 10.58 -7.68 12.57
C ALA A 107 12.08 -7.92 12.87
N PRO A 108 12.65 -7.38 13.97
CA PRO A 108 14.06 -7.62 14.28
C PRO A 108 14.32 -9.09 14.56
N LYS A 109 15.41 -9.62 13.99
CA LYS A 109 15.77 -11.05 14.13
C LYS A 109 15.86 -11.48 15.58
N GLY A 110 15.27 -12.64 15.89
CA GLY A 110 15.33 -13.24 17.22
C GLY A 110 14.42 -12.59 18.27
N THR A 111 13.56 -11.64 17.87
CA THR A 111 12.57 -11.05 18.76
C THR A 111 11.23 -11.81 18.70
N THR A 112 10.43 -11.64 19.73
CA THR A 112 9.11 -12.29 19.87
C THR A 112 8.00 -11.26 19.77
N GLU A 113 6.76 -11.70 19.52
CA GLU A 113 5.61 -10.83 19.53
C GLU A 113 5.44 -10.07 20.87
N ALA A 114 5.74 -10.71 22.02
CA ALA A 114 5.74 -10.02 23.31
C ALA A 114 6.74 -8.86 23.36
N HIS A 115 7.90 -9.01 22.74
CA HIS A 115 8.88 -7.92 22.59
C HIS A 115 8.32 -6.84 21.64
N TRP A 116 7.71 -7.21 20.51
CA TRP A 116 7.12 -6.24 19.60
C TRP A 116 6.06 -5.39 20.30
N MET A 117 5.17 -6.03 21.05
CA MET A 117 4.09 -5.35 21.77
C MET A 117 4.59 -4.43 22.87
N SER A 118 5.67 -4.80 23.59
CA SER A 118 6.16 -4.03 24.73
C SER A 118 7.19 -2.96 24.38
N GLN A 119 7.97 -3.15 23.30
CA GLN A 119 9.10 -2.28 22.97
C GLN A 119 8.92 -1.56 21.61
N LEU A 120 8.42 -2.27 20.58
CA LEU A 120 8.37 -1.70 19.24
C LEU A 120 7.08 -0.92 18.99
N LEU A 121 5.95 -1.42 19.47
CA LEU A 121 4.65 -0.77 19.29
C LEU A 121 4.59 0.66 19.87
N PRO A 122 5.05 0.92 21.12
CA PRO A 122 5.05 2.29 21.64
C PRO A 122 5.89 3.25 20.78
N ARG A 123 7.01 2.76 20.24
CA ARG A 123 7.91 3.54 19.39
C ARG A 123 7.25 3.91 18.05
N LEU A 124 6.54 2.96 17.42
CA LEU A 124 5.77 3.23 16.21
C LEU A 124 4.60 4.18 16.44
N ILE A 125 3.88 3.99 17.55
CA ILE A 125 2.78 4.89 17.92
C ILE A 125 3.30 6.32 18.05
N GLU A 126 4.43 6.54 18.70
CA GLU A 126 5.01 7.88 18.86
C GLU A 126 5.47 8.46 17.53
N LEU A 127 6.14 7.67 16.67
CA LEU A 127 6.57 8.08 15.34
C LEU A 127 5.37 8.56 14.50
N PHE A 128 4.35 7.72 14.35
CA PHE A 128 3.20 8.06 13.53
C PHE A 128 2.31 9.13 14.14
N ARG A 129 2.19 9.20 15.47
CA ARG A 129 1.48 10.26 16.16
C ARG A 129 2.13 11.62 15.89
N THR A 130 3.46 11.68 15.95
CA THR A 130 4.22 12.90 15.65
C THR A 130 4.00 13.33 14.19
N ALA A 131 4.13 12.39 13.24
CA ALA A 131 3.95 12.68 11.83
C ALA A 131 2.51 13.10 11.51
N THR A 132 1.50 12.36 11.99
CA THR A 132 0.08 12.66 11.71
C THR A 132 -0.36 13.97 12.34
N ASN A 133 0.08 14.29 13.58
CA ASN A 133 -0.23 15.58 14.21
C ASN A 133 0.35 16.76 13.42
N ALA A 134 1.60 16.66 12.96
CA ALA A 134 2.24 17.70 12.15
C ALA A 134 1.55 17.91 10.79
N LEU A 135 0.95 16.86 10.24
CA LEU A 135 0.31 16.85 8.92
C LEU A 135 -1.22 16.95 8.97
N ARG A 136 -1.82 17.12 10.15
CA ARG A 136 -3.28 17.11 10.35
C ARG A 136 -4.01 18.10 9.44
N SER A 137 -3.53 19.34 9.33
CA SER A 137 -4.15 20.35 8.48
C SER A 137 -4.03 20.09 6.99
N LYS A 138 -3.07 19.25 6.58
CA LYS A 138 -2.83 18.87 5.19
C LYS A 138 -3.68 17.64 4.77
N GLY A 139 -4.27 16.93 5.73
CA GLY A 139 -5.12 15.76 5.49
C GLY A 139 -4.36 14.55 4.90
N VAL A 140 -3.05 14.43 5.17
CA VAL A 140 -2.24 13.27 4.76
C VAL A 140 -2.65 12.05 5.58
N ARG A 141 -2.68 10.89 4.92
CA ARG A 141 -2.89 9.58 5.55
C ARG A 141 -1.68 8.69 5.33
N PHE A 142 -1.23 8.03 6.37
CA PHE A 142 -0.26 6.93 6.27
C PHE A 142 -1.00 5.60 6.27
N LEU A 143 -0.70 4.75 5.28
CA LEU A 143 -1.29 3.44 5.13
C LEU A 143 -0.16 2.40 5.22
N VAL A 144 -0.13 1.67 6.33
CA VAL A 144 0.89 0.62 6.53
C VAL A 144 0.51 -0.63 5.76
N GLU A 145 1.48 -1.18 5.05
CA GLU A 145 1.33 -2.39 4.24
C GLU A 145 2.17 -3.51 4.84
N PRO A 146 1.54 -4.45 5.59
CA PRO A 146 2.24 -5.58 6.18
C PRO A 146 2.81 -6.54 5.13
N HIS A 147 4.06 -6.94 5.35
CA HIS A 147 4.73 -7.98 4.59
C HIS A 147 4.98 -9.21 5.46
N PRO A 148 5.21 -10.41 4.89
CA PRO A 148 5.41 -11.65 5.66
C PRO A 148 6.53 -11.60 6.69
N PHE A 149 7.46 -10.66 6.56
CA PHE A 149 8.61 -10.47 7.44
C PHE A 149 8.51 -9.24 8.36
N THR A 150 7.36 -8.57 8.39
CA THR A 150 7.13 -7.38 9.21
C THR A 150 6.34 -7.69 10.48
N VAL A 151 6.36 -6.78 11.46
CA VAL A 151 5.60 -6.93 12.70
C VAL A 151 4.08 -6.86 12.49
N GLY A 152 3.65 -6.31 11.38
CA GLY A 152 2.23 -6.16 11.01
C GLY A 152 1.54 -7.46 10.61
N MET A 153 2.26 -8.58 10.46
CA MET A 153 1.61 -9.88 10.32
C MET A 153 0.89 -10.34 11.60
N SER A 154 1.09 -9.64 12.73
CA SER A 154 0.28 -9.79 13.93
C SER A 154 -0.93 -8.85 13.89
N ASP A 155 -2.15 -9.42 13.81
CA ASP A 155 -3.39 -8.63 13.86
C ASP A 155 -3.48 -7.79 15.13
N GLN A 156 -3.07 -8.36 16.29
CA GLN A 156 -3.08 -7.64 17.56
C GLN A 156 -2.16 -6.42 17.55
N PHE A 157 -1.00 -6.53 16.90
CA PHE A 157 -0.07 -5.42 16.76
C PHE A 157 -0.70 -4.30 15.92
N LEU A 158 -1.25 -4.63 14.76
CA LEU A 158 -1.88 -3.66 13.87
C LEU A 158 -3.13 -3.00 14.50
N ILE A 159 -3.99 -3.79 15.17
CA ILE A 159 -5.16 -3.26 15.85
C ILE A 159 -4.75 -2.20 16.87
N LYS A 160 -3.77 -2.51 17.75
CA LYS A 160 -3.32 -1.56 18.76
C LYS A 160 -2.61 -0.35 18.17
N LEU A 161 -1.84 -0.53 17.08
CA LEU A 161 -1.21 0.59 16.37
C LEU A 161 -2.28 1.54 15.80
N CYS A 162 -3.24 1.01 15.07
CA CYS A 162 -4.30 1.81 14.47
C CYS A 162 -5.19 2.48 15.51
N ASP A 163 -5.57 1.76 16.59
CA ASP A 163 -6.45 2.29 17.63
C ASP A 163 -5.81 3.40 18.47
N ALA A 164 -4.46 3.48 18.46
CA ALA A 164 -3.72 4.55 19.13
C ALA A 164 -3.59 5.84 18.28
N LEU A 165 -4.04 5.83 17.03
CA LEU A 165 -3.87 6.89 16.05
C LEU A 165 -5.24 7.37 15.50
N ASP A 166 -5.23 8.53 14.85
CA ASP A 166 -6.43 9.09 14.21
C ASP A 166 -6.81 8.26 12.97
N PRO A 167 -7.99 7.61 12.92
CA PRO A 167 -8.41 6.78 11.78
C PRO A 167 -8.60 7.58 10.48
N GLY A 168 -8.71 8.91 10.55
CA GLY A 168 -8.72 9.78 9.38
C GLY A 168 -7.33 9.99 8.75
N GLN A 169 -6.24 9.68 9.51
CA GLN A 169 -4.87 9.91 9.09
C GLN A 169 -4.00 8.65 9.06
N PHE A 170 -4.52 7.53 9.56
CA PHE A 170 -3.78 6.27 9.64
C PHE A 170 -4.67 5.07 9.33
N GLY A 171 -4.11 4.08 8.65
CA GLY A 171 -4.83 2.85 8.32
C GLY A 171 -3.91 1.80 7.72
N ILE A 172 -4.51 0.78 7.14
CA ILE A 172 -3.84 -0.40 6.62
C ILE A 172 -4.09 -0.50 5.11
N THR A 173 -3.04 -0.78 4.34
CA THR A 173 -3.12 -1.39 3.02
C THR A 173 -3.08 -2.90 3.21
N PHE A 174 -4.17 -3.59 2.85
CA PHE A 174 -4.24 -5.04 2.91
C PHE A 174 -3.82 -5.62 1.56
N ASP A 175 -2.62 -6.21 1.51
CA ASP A 175 -2.14 -6.87 0.30
C ASP A 175 -2.48 -8.35 0.30
N PHE A 176 -3.19 -8.80 -0.74
CA PHE A 176 -3.66 -10.18 -0.86
C PHE A 176 -2.50 -11.17 -0.95
N CYS A 177 -1.45 -10.85 -1.71
CA CYS A 177 -0.28 -11.71 -1.83
C CYS A 177 0.44 -11.85 -0.49
N HIS A 178 0.72 -10.73 0.18
CA HIS A 178 1.46 -10.72 1.45
C HIS A 178 0.74 -11.51 2.55
N TYR A 179 -0.56 -11.31 2.70
CA TYR A 179 -1.34 -12.11 3.67
C TYR A 179 -1.43 -13.57 3.26
N GLY A 180 -1.59 -13.87 1.97
CA GLY A 180 -1.61 -15.24 1.45
C GLY A 180 -0.31 -16.00 1.69
N VAL A 181 0.84 -15.32 1.65
CA VAL A 181 2.17 -15.91 1.92
C VAL A 181 2.48 -15.93 3.42
N GLY A 182 2.25 -14.82 4.11
CA GLY A 182 2.57 -14.68 5.53
C GLY A 182 1.66 -15.49 6.43
N ARG A 183 0.41 -15.73 6.01
CA ARG A 183 -0.63 -16.42 6.78
C ARG A 183 -1.41 -17.42 5.90
N PRO A 184 -0.77 -18.40 5.27
CA PRO A 184 -1.39 -19.25 4.25
C PRO A 184 -2.60 -20.06 4.72
N ASN A 185 -2.76 -20.27 6.03
CA ASN A 185 -3.84 -21.05 6.62
C ASN A 185 -4.99 -20.23 7.18
N ASP A 186 -4.78 -18.93 7.47
CA ASP A 186 -5.71 -18.09 8.21
C ASP A 186 -5.80 -16.64 7.70
N TYR A 187 -5.32 -16.36 6.46
CA TYR A 187 -5.38 -15.01 5.87
C TYR A 187 -6.81 -14.45 5.77
N LEU A 188 -7.83 -15.31 5.66
CA LEU A 188 -9.23 -14.89 5.63
C LEU A 188 -9.67 -14.31 6.99
N GLU A 189 -9.12 -14.79 8.09
CA GLU A 189 -9.47 -14.36 9.44
C GLU A 189 -8.96 -12.94 9.73
N ALA A 190 -7.89 -12.51 9.07
CA ALA A 190 -7.32 -11.18 9.22
C ALA A 190 -8.29 -10.07 8.77
N ILE A 191 -9.11 -10.32 7.74
CA ILE A 191 -10.02 -9.31 7.19
C ILE A 191 -11.04 -8.85 8.24
N PRO A 192 -11.86 -9.73 8.85
CA PRO A 192 -12.78 -9.30 9.91
C PRO A 192 -12.07 -8.81 11.18
N ALA A 193 -10.87 -9.35 11.50
CA ALA A 193 -10.10 -8.92 12.67
C ALA A 193 -9.64 -7.46 12.55
N LEU A 194 -9.13 -7.07 11.39
CA LEU A 194 -8.66 -5.71 11.12
C LEU A 194 -9.81 -4.75 10.82
N GLY A 195 -10.87 -5.23 10.18
CA GLY A 195 -12.12 -4.50 9.97
C GLY A 195 -11.94 -3.13 9.31
N HIS A 196 -12.57 -2.12 9.89
CA HIS A 196 -12.57 -0.73 9.38
C HIS A 196 -11.19 -0.04 9.35
N ARG A 197 -10.14 -0.67 9.90
CA ARG A 197 -8.76 -0.16 9.85
C ARG A 197 -8.13 -0.37 8.48
N ILE A 198 -8.68 -1.29 7.67
CA ILE A 198 -8.27 -1.47 6.28
C ILE A 198 -8.85 -0.33 5.44
N ARG A 199 -7.99 0.44 4.78
CA ARG A 199 -8.35 1.64 4.00
C ARG A 199 -7.96 1.52 2.54
N ASN A 200 -7.07 0.60 2.20
CA ASN A 200 -6.65 0.28 0.85
C ASN A 200 -6.47 -1.22 0.70
N ILE A 201 -6.69 -1.73 -0.49
CA ILE A 201 -6.41 -3.11 -0.89
C ILE A 201 -5.40 -3.09 -2.03
N HIS A 202 -4.30 -3.84 -1.91
CA HIS A 202 -3.53 -4.30 -3.05
C HIS A 202 -4.10 -5.63 -3.51
N PHE A 203 -4.74 -5.57 -4.66
CA PHE A 203 -5.52 -6.68 -5.20
C PHE A 203 -4.68 -7.49 -6.17
N SER A 204 -4.27 -8.65 -5.73
CA SER A 204 -3.43 -9.62 -6.42
C SER A 204 -3.84 -11.03 -6.04
N ASP A 205 -3.09 -12.01 -6.53
CA ASP A 205 -3.12 -13.41 -6.10
C ASP A 205 -1.69 -13.87 -5.84
N THR A 206 -1.47 -15.11 -5.40
CA THR A 206 -0.14 -15.62 -5.09
C THR A 206 -0.06 -17.14 -5.23
N ASP A 207 1.16 -17.66 -5.35
CA ASP A 207 1.47 -19.08 -5.22
C ASP A 207 1.48 -19.57 -3.75
N GLN A 208 1.26 -18.66 -2.79
CA GLN A 208 1.37 -18.86 -1.34
C GLN A 208 2.78 -19.26 -0.86
N LYS A 209 3.82 -18.88 -1.61
CA LYS A 209 5.21 -19.19 -1.30
C LYS A 209 6.14 -17.99 -1.44
N THR A 210 5.90 -17.18 -2.48
CA THR A 210 6.78 -16.09 -2.89
C THR A 210 6.08 -14.76 -2.62
N SER A 211 6.50 -14.05 -1.57
CA SER A 211 5.86 -12.81 -1.13
C SER A 211 5.95 -11.66 -2.14
N GLU A 212 6.96 -11.72 -2.98
CA GLU A 212 7.27 -10.65 -3.96
C GLU A 212 6.86 -11.04 -5.39
N LEU A 213 5.95 -11.99 -5.56
CA LEU A 213 5.44 -12.40 -6.87
C LEU A 213 3.91 -12.37 -6.88
N HIS A 214 3.37 -11.27 -7.38
CA HIS A 214 1.94 -10.99 -7.38
C HIS A 214 1.29 -11.44 -8.69
N PHE A 215 0.47 -12.48 -8.63
CA PHE A 215 -0.30 -12.95 -9.77
C PHE A 215 -1.54 -12.09 -10.04
N PRO A 216 -2.05 -12.06 -11.29
CA PRO A 216 -3.38 -11.54 -11.55
C PRO A 216 -4.43 -12.26 -10.67
N PRO A 217 -5.42 -11.53 -10.12
CA PRO A 217 -6.46 -12.13 -9.29
C PRO A 217 -7.18 -13.29 -9.98
N GLY A 218 -7.19 -14.45 -9.33
CA GLY A 218 -7.73 -15.71 -9.85
C GLY A 218 -6.75 -16.57 -10.64
N ALA A 219 -5.49 -16.12 -10.79
CA ALA A 219 -4.44 -16.93 -11.44
C ALA A 219 -3.53 -17.68 -10.44
N GLY A 220 -3.70 -17.45 -9.14
CA GLY A 220 -2.94 -18.08 -8.06
C GLY A 220 -3.75 -19.11 -7.26
N ARG A 221 -3.57 -19.07 -5.94
CA ARG A 221 -4.12 -20.06 -5.02
C ARG A 221 -5.05 -19.48 -3.95
N LEU A 222 -5.24 -18.16 -3.92
CA LEU A 222 -6.10 -17.52 -2.93
C LEU A 222 -7.57 -17.80 -3.22
N GLN A 223 -8.36 -17.88 -2.18
CA GLN A 223 -9.81 -17.94 -2.26
C GLN A 223 -10.37 -16.52 -2.47
N ILE A 224 -10.10 -15.93 -3.64
CA ILE A 224 -10.42 -14.53 -3.97
C ILE A 224 -11.89 -14.20 -3.64
N GLN A 225 -12.82 -15.07 -4.04
CA GLN A 225 -14.24 -14.85 -3.77
C GLN A 225 -14.55 -14.78 -2.25
N ALA A 226 -13.96 -15.70 -1.46
CA ALA A 226 -14.14 -15.69 -0.01
C ALA A 226 -13.52 -14.43 0.64
N MET A 227 -12.38 -13.95 0.13
CA MET A 227 -11.81 -12.68 0.58
C MET A 227 -12.73 -11.51 0.28
N LEU A 228 -13.28 -11.42 -0.93
CA LEU A 228 -14.23 -10.36 -1.30
C LEU A 228 -15.51 -10.44 -0.45
N GLU A 229 -16.01 -11.64 -0.14
CA GLU A 229 -17.13 -11.83 0.78
C GLU A 229 -16.83 -11.33 2.19
N ALA A 230 -15.61 -11.60 2.70
CA ALA A 230 -15.16 -11.09 3.99
C ALA A 230 -15.07 -9.54 4.00
N PHE A 231 -14.54 -8.93 2.93
CA PHE A 231 -14.53 -7.47 2.77
C PHE A 231 -15.93 -6.88 2.71
N ARG A 232 -16.84 -7.51 1.99
CA ARG A 232 -18.26 -7.10 1.98
C ARG A 232 -18.88 -7.23 3.36
N GLY A 233 -18.54 -8.28 4.12
CA GLY A 233 -19.00 -8.51 5.48
C GLY A 233 -18.60 -7.42 6.48
N ILE A 234 -17.48 -6.77 6.29
CA ILE A 234 -17.03 -5.62 7.08
C ILE A 234 -17.48 -4.27 6.52
N HIS A 235 -18.31 -4.25 5.48
CA HIS A 235 -18.78 -3.03 4.80
C HIS A 235 -17.60 -2.17 4.31
N TYR A 236 -16.61 -2.80 3.66
CA TYR A 236 -15.42 -2.11 3.18
C TYR A 236 -15.79 -0.98 2.21
N ASP A 237 -15.27 0.23 2.49
CA ASP A 237 -15.54 1.46 1.75
C ASP A 237 -14.27 2.18 1.27
N GLY A 238 -13.12 1.49 1.35
CA GLY A 238 -11.82 2.03 0.99
C GLY A 238 -11.52 1.96 -0.52
N THR A 239 -10.24 1.92 -0.87
CA THR A 239 -9.76 1.85 -2.24
C THR A 239 -9.22 0.47 -2.57
N LEU A 240 -9.24 0.10 -3.87
CA LEU A 240 -8.72 -1.16 -4.37
C LEU A 240 -7.82 -0.87 -5.58
N ALA A 241 -6.54 -1.23 -5.48
CA ALA A 241 -5.53 -1.07 -6.51
C ALA A 241 -5.05 -2.43 -7.02
N LEU A 242 -5.01 -2.62 -8.34
CA LEU A 242 -4.33 -3.77 -8.92
C LEU A 242 -2.82 -3.66 -8.68
N ASP A 243 -2.23 -4.68 -8.09
CA ASP A 243 -0.79 -4.79 -7.89
C ASP A 243 -0.26 -6.13 -8.44
N LEU A 244 0.57 -6.07 -9.47
CA LEU A 244 1.20 -7.23 -10.12
C LEU A 244 2.74 -7.14 -10.02
N TYR A 245 3.23 -6.79 -8.82
CA TYR A 245 4.67 -6.69 -8.59
C TYR A 245 5.41 -7.97 -8.99
N ALA A 246 6.53 -7.79 -9.69
CA ALA A 246 7.41 -8.86 -10.19
C ALA A 246 6.72 -9.94 -11.07
N TYR A 247 5.49 -9.72 -11.54
CA TYR A 247 4.87 -10.65 -12.47
C TYR A 247 5.60 -10.63 -13.83
N PRO A 248 5.98 -11.80 -14.39
CA PRO A 248 6.90 -11.84 -15.55
C PRO A 248 6.36 -11.18 -16.83
N THR A 249 5.05 -11.11 -16.98
CA THR A 249 4.38 -10.55 -18.18
C THR A 249 3.26 -9.59 -17.80
N PRO A 250 3.59 -8.47 -17.08
CA PRO A 250 2.56 -7.62 -16.50
C PRO A 250 1.65 -6.97 -17.56
N VAL A 251 2.20 -6.56 -18.69
CA VAL A 251 1.41 -5.91 -19.77
C VAL A 251 0.34 -6.85 -20.31
N GLN A 252 0.68 -8.13 -20.52
CA GLN A 252 -0.27 -9.14 -20.99
C GLN A 252 -1.32 -9.49 -19.92
N ALA A 253 -0.97 -9.35 -18.64
CA ALA A 253 -1.85 -9.65 -17.52
C ALA A 253 -2.81 -8.50 -17.19
N LEU A 254 -2.47 -7.25 -17.51
CA LEU A 254 -3.28 -6.07 -17.19
C LEU A 254 -4.74 -6.14 -17.66
N PRO A 255 -5.09 -6.61 -18.88
CA PRO A 255 -6.49 -6.72 -19.28
C PRO A 255 -7.31 -7.65 -18.38
N LEU A 256 -6.73 -8.79 -17.96
CA LEU A 256 -7.38 -9.70 -17.01
C LEU A 256 -7.48 -9.03 -15.64
N GLY A 257 -6.38 -8.42 -15.15
CA GLY A 257 -6.36 -7.69 -13.89
C GLY A 257 -7.43 -6.59 -13.84
N ALA A 258 -7.55 -5.79 -14.91
CA ALA A 258 -8.56 -4.74 -15.01
C ALA A 258 -10.00 -5.29 -14.99
N ALA A 259 -10.25 -6.42 -15.64
CA ALA A 259 -11.55 -7.09 -15.55
C ALA A 259 -11.87 -7.53 -14.12
N ARG A 260 -10.90 -8.14 -13.42
CA ARG A 260 -11.05 -8.58 -12.03
C ARG A 260 -11.24 -7.41 -11.05
N VAL A 261 -10.55 -6.28 -11.27
CA VAL A 261 -10.77 -5.06 -10.47
C VAL A 261 -12.21 -4.57 -10.63
N ARG A 262 -12.74 -4.50 -11.85
CA ARG A 262 -14.14 -4.10 -12.08
C ARG A 262 -15.12 -5.02 -11.37
N GLU A 263 -14.98 -6.33 -11.56
CA GLU A 263 -15.82 -7.35 -10.90
C GLU A 263 -15.78 -7.20 -9.37
N ALA A 264 -14.59 -7.01 -8.79
CA ALA A 264 -14.42 -6.83 -7.36
C ALA A 264 -15.05 -5.53 -6.84
N CYS A 265 -14.85 -4.41 -7.54
CA CYS A 265 -15.46 -3.13 -7.18
C CYS A 265 -16.99 -3.19 -7.28
N GLU A 266 -17.54 -3.77 -8.34
CA GLU A 266 -19.01 -3.98 -8.48
C GLU A 266 -19.54 -4.85 -7.33
N PHE A 267 -18.87 -5.94 -7.00
CA PHE A 267 -19.26 -6.83 -5.91
C PHE A 267 -19.24 -6.15 -4.54
N LEU A 268 -18.27 -5.27 -4.31
CA LEU A 268 -18.11 -4.52 -3.05
C LEU A 268 -18.92 -3.22 -3.01
N GLY A 269 -19.48 -2.76 -4.14
CA GLY A 269 -20.17 -1.48 -4.25
C GLY A 269 -19.20 -0.28 -4.23
N LEU A 270 -17.95 -0.48 -4.62
CA LEU A 270 -16.94 0.58 -4.68
C LEU A 270 -16.98 1.33 -6.02
N PRO A 271 -16.66 2.63 -6.05
CA PRO A 271 -16.44 3.34 -7.30
C PRO A 271 -15.16 2.84 -8.00
N TYR A 272 -15.19 2.78 -9.34
CA TYR A 272 -14.03 2.39 -10.15
C TYR A 272 -13.87 3.28 -11.39
#